data_a2f056b7377e1b0acffc3e45a400acde
#
_entry.id   a2f056b7377e1b0acffc3e45a400acde
#
_cell.length_a   1.000
_cell.length_b   1.000
_cell.length_c   1.000
_cell.angle_alpha   90.00
_cell.angle_beta   90.00
_cell.angle_gamma   90.00
#
_symmetry.space_group_name_H-M   'P 1'
#
loop_
_entity.id
_entity.type
_entity.pdbx_description
1 polymer ?
#
loop_
_entity_poly.entity_id
_entity_poly.type
_entity_poly.pdbx_seq_one_letter_code
_entity_poly.pdbx_strand_id
1 'polypeptide(L)'
;MTAGSDALAAEVRRALALVIDPELGENVVDLGLIYAVAVEDGVARVEMTTTTPGCPATAFLKEAVQAAAWGVPGVHYAEVKLTYEPKWSPAMMNEVARRNLDSR
;
A
#
# COMPACT_ATOMS: atom_id res chain seq x y z
N MET A 1 23.94 -3.40 3.15
CA MET A 1 23.82 -1.94 3.14
C MET A 1 22.38 -1.54 3.32
N THR A 2 22.14 -0.84 4.41
CA THR A 2 20.78 -0.40 4.75
C THR A 2 20.27 0.68 3.78
N ALA A 3 21.18 1.51 3.24
CA ALA A 3 20.79 2.58 2.33
C ALA A 3 20.10 2.05 1.08
N GLY A 4 20.55 0.92 0.54
CA GLY A 4 19.91 0.30 -0.63
C GLY A 4 18.51 -0.22 -0.30
N SER A 5 18.33 -0.80 0.88
CA SER A 5 17.04 -1.31 1.32
C SER A 5 16.06 -0.16 1.56
N ASP A 6 16.52 0.95 2.13
CA ASP A 6 15.67 2.12 2.35
C ASP A 6 15.25 2.75 1.03
N ALA A 7 16.17 2.81 0.06
CA ALA A 7 15.86 3.34 -1.25
C ALA A 7 14.83 2.45 -1.97
N LEU A 8 14.97 1.14 -1.86
CA LEU A 8 14.02 0.22 -2.46
C LEU A 8 12.66 0.30 -1.79
N ALA A 9 12.63 0.47 -0.46
CA ALA A 9 11.36 0.63 0.24
C ALA A 9 10.63 1.90 -0.25
N ALA A 10 11.36 2.98 -0.48
CA ALA A 10 10.77 4.20 -1.02
C ALA A 10 10.24 3.99 -2.44
N GLU A 11 10.97 3.23 -3.26
CA GLU A 11 10.52 2.91 -4.61
C GLU A 11 9.28 2.03 -4.61
N VAL A 12 9.23 1.05 -3.71
CA VAL A 12 8.04 0.22 -3.55
C VAL A 12 6.85 1.08 -3.16
N ARG A 13 7.03 1.99 -2.21
CA ARG A 13 5.93 2.86 -1.79
C ARG A 13 5.45 3.74 -2.95
N ARG A 14 6.35 4.25 -3.78
CA ARG A 14 5.95 5.01 -4.97
C ARG A 14 5.16 4.16 -5.96
N ALA A 15 5.57 2.90 -6.13
CA ALA A 15 4.84 1.98 -7.00
C ALA A 15 3.44 1.70 -6.46
N LEU A 16 3.31 1.58 -5.14
CA LEU A 16 2.01 1.35 -4.50
C LEU A 16 1.07 2.53 -4.68
N ALA A 17 1.60 3.74 -4.87
CA ALA A 17 0.77 4.92 -5.11
C ALA A 17 0.05 4.86 -6.46
N LEU A 18 0.36 3.88 -7.30
CA LEU A 18 -0.35 3.66 -8.56
C LEU A 18 -1.53 2.69 -8.40
N VAL A 19 -1.66 2.04 -7.25
CA VAL A 19 -2.75 1.12 -6.99
C VAL A 19 -3.95 1.91 -6.46
N ILE A 20 -5.05 1.84 -7.18
CA ILE A 20 -6.25 2.62 -6.88
C ILE A 20 -7.29 1.72 -6.23
N ASP A 21 -7.83 2.18 -5.10
CA ASP A 21 -8.97 1.51 -4.46
C ASP A 21 -10.21 1.77 -5.32
N PRO A 22 -10.85 0.73 -5.86
CA PRO A 22 -11.98 0.93 -6.78
C PRO A 22 -13.21 1.52 -6.10
N GLU A 23 -13.33 1.40 -4.79
CA GLU A 23 -14.47 1.93 -4.08
C GLU A 23 -14.34 3.43 -3.81
N LEU A 24 -13.13 3.87 -3.49
CA LEU A 24 -12.89 5.26 -3.13
C LEU A 24 -12.28 6.08 -4.27
N GLY A 25 -11.67 5.42 -5.26
CA GLY A 25 -11.09 6.12 -6.40
C GLY A 25 -9.79 6.85 -6.10
N GLU A 26 -9.17 6.55 -4.95
CA GLU A 26 -7.88 7.14 -4.54
C GLU A 26 -6.87 6.04 -4.36
N ASN A 27 -5.59 6.38 -4.43
CA ASN A 27 -4.55 5.36 -4.29
C ASN A 27 -4.38 4.94 -2.84
N VAL A 28 -3.91 3.70 -2.67
CA VAL A 28 -3.85 3.05 -1.36
C VAL A 28 -2.89 3.73 -0.39
N VAL A 29 -1.86 4.40 -0.91
CA VAL A 29 -0.89 5.10 -0.04
C VAL A 29 -1.53 6.34 0.56
N ASP A 30 -2.16 7.16 -0.27
CA ASP A 30 -2.80 8.40 0.19
C ASP A 30 -3.99 8.11 1.10
N LEU A 31 -4.66 6.99 0.90
CA LEU A 31 -5.76 6.58 1.76
C LEU A 31 -5.32 6.10 3.14
N GLY A 32 -4.01 5.88 3.32
CA GLY A 32 -3.50 5.37 4.59
C GLY A 32 -3.72 3.88 4.77
N LEU A 33 -3.86 3.14 3.68
CA LEU A 33 -4.08 1.70 3.74
C LEU A 33 -2.77 0.91 3.82
N ILE A 34 -1.64 1.55 3.56
CA ILE A 34 -0.33 0.92 3.64
C ILE A 34 0.29 1.28 4.98
N TYR A 35 0.39 0.30 5.86
CA TYR A 35 0.88 0.52 7.22
C TYR A 35 2.38 0.40 7.35
N ALA A 36 3.01 -0.44 6.53
CA ALA A 36 4.45 -0.62 6.59
C ALA A 36 4.98 -1.15 5.27
N VAL A 37 6.15 -0.70 4.90
CA VAL A 37 6.88 -1.23 3.75
C VAL A 37 8.31 -1.45 4.19
N ALA A 38 8.82 -2.66 4.02
CA ALA A 38 10.20 -3.00 4.32
C ALA A 38 10.75 -3.84 3.18
N VAL A 39 12.02 -3.62 2.84
CA VAL A 39 12.71 -4.44 1.85
C VAL A 39 13.99 -4.93 2.48
N GLU A 40 14.20 -6.24 2.41
CA GLU A 40 15.38 -6.89 2.99
C GLU A 40 15.78 -8.03 2.07
N ASP A 41 17.05 -8.02 1.61
CA ASP A 41 17.57 -9.05 0.70
C ASP A 41 16.72 -9.26 -0.54
N GLY A 42 16.15 -8.18 -1.08
CA GLY A 42 15.31 -8.25 -2.27
C GLY A 42 13.89 -8.72 -2.01
N VAL A 43 13.51 -8.96 -0.75
CA VAL A 43 12.15 -9.34 -0.38
C VAL A 43 11.43 -8.12 0.14
N ALA A 44 10.35 -7.72 -0.56
CA ALA A 44 9.51 -6.62 -0.13
C ALA A 44 8.39 -7.18 0.75
N ARG A 45 8.23 -6.61 1.93
CA ARG A 45 7.14 -6.96 2.84
C ARG A 45 6.28 -5.75 3.04
N VAL A 46 5.01 -5.89 2.74
CA VAL A 46 4.04 -4.81 2.84
C VAL A 46 2.95 -5.22 3.82
N GLU A 47 2.69 -4.37 4.81
CA GLU A 47 1.53 -4.54 5.66
C GLU A 47 0.49 -3.54 5.21
N MET A 48 -0.70 -4.05 4.93
CA MET A 48 -1.80 -3.20 4.47
C MET A 48 -3.08 -3.56 5.19
N THR A 49 -4.04 -2.65 5.10
CA THR A 49 -5.38 -2.88 5.60
C THR A 49 -6.38 -2.53 4.51
N THR A 50 -7.64 -2.75 4.78
CA THR A 50 -8.74 -2.25 3.95
C THR A 50 -9.67 -1.44 4.84
N THR A 51 -10.54 -0.65 4.21
CA THR A 51 -11.43 0.23 4.96
C THR A 51 -12.44 -0.57 5.80
N THR A 52 -12.76 -1.78 5.35
CA THR A 52 -13.71 -2.65 6.05
C THR A 52 -13.24 -4.10 5.91
N PRO A 53 -13.20 -4.87 7.01
CA PRO A 53 -12.91 -6.31 6.90
C PRO A 53 -13.97 -6.99 6.05
N GLY A 54 -13.55 -7.94 5.23
CA GLY A 54 -14.46 -8.68 4.38
C GLY A 54 -14.94 -7.96 3.13
N CYS A 55 -14.33 -6.82 2.82
CA CYS A 55 -14.66 -6.08 1.60
C CYS A 55 -14.40 -6.95 0.37
N PRO A 56 -15.32 -7.00 -0.61
CA PRO A 56 -15.10 -7.81 -1.82
C PRO A 56 -13.86 -7.43 -2.60
N ALA A 57 -13.42 -6.18 -2.50
CA ALA A 57 -12.22 -5.72 -3.19
C ALA A 57 -10.92 -6.11 -2.49
N THR A 58 -10.98 -6.73 -1.30
CA THR A 58 -9.78 -7.05 -0.52
C THR A 58 -8.79 -7.91 -1.30
N ALA A 59 -9.26 -8.99 -1.90
CA ALA A 59 -8.38 -9.89 -2.65
C ALA A 59 -7.76 -9.18 -3.85
N PHE A 60 -8.54 -8.38 -4.54
CA PHE A 60 -8.07 -7.59 -5.67
C PHE A 60 -6.96 -6.62 -5.24
N LEU A 61 -7.20 -5.88 -4.15
CA LEU A 61 -6.22 -4.91 -3.65
C LEU A 61 -4.95 -5.59 -3.20
N LYS A 62 -5.05 -6.71 -2.50
CA LYS A 62 -3.89 -7.46 -2.05
C LYS A 62 -3.04 -7.90 -3.22
N GLU A 63 -3.67 -8.44 -4.27
CA GLU A 63 -2.94 -8.89 -5.45
C GLU A 63 -2.32 -7.71 -6.20
N ALA A 64 -3.05 -6.60 -6.31
CA ALA A 64 -2.53 -5.43 -7.00
C ALA A 64 -1.33 -4.83 -6.27
N VAL A 65 -1.40 -4.77 -4.95
CA VAL A 65 -0.29 -4.27 -4.13
C VAL A 65 0.92 -5.20 -4.27
N GLN A 66 0.70 -6.52 -4.22
CA GLN A 66 1.78 -7.47 -4.38
C GLN A 66 2.44 -7.34 -5.75
N ALA A 67 1.65 -7.23 -6.81
CA ALA A 67 2.17 -7.10 -8.15
C ALA A 67 2.96 -5.79 -8.32
N ALA A 68 2.47 -4.69 -7.79
CA ALA A 68 3.15 -3.41 -7.88
C ALA A 68 4.49 -3.44 -7.15
N ALA A 69 4.53 -4.02 -5.95
CA ALA A 69 5.76 -4.14 -5.18
C ALA A 69 6.78 -5.05 -5.87
N TRP A 70 6.31 -6.15 -6.42
CA TRP A 70 7.17 -7.12 -7.08
C TRP A 70 7.77 -6.57 -8.37
N GLY A 71 7.07 -5.64 -9.03
CA GLY A 71 7.53 -5.03 -10.27
C GLY A 71 8.66 -4.03 -10.10
N VAL A 72 9.01 -3.66 -8.89
CA VAL A 72 10.10 -2.70 -8.66
C VAL A 72 11.45 -3.37 -8.92
N PRO A 73 12.33 -2.77 -9.75
CA PRO A 73 13.66 -3.32 -9.98
C PRO A 73 14.43 -3.47 -8.67
N GLY A 74 14.99 -4.64 -8.47
CA GLY A 74 15.70 -4.98 -7.23
C GLY A 74 14.87 -5.79 -6.25
N VAL A 75 13.57 -5.88 -6.49
CA VAL A 75 12.69 -6.74 -5.67
C VAL A 75 12.56 -8.08 -6.35
N HIS A 76 12.95 -9.14 -5.64
CA HIS A 76 12.89 -10.51 -6.16
C HIS A 76 11.64 -11.24 -5.76
N TYR A 77 11.02 -10.80 -4.67
CA TYR A 77 9.78 -11.38 -4.17
C TYR A 77 9.05 -10.34 -3.35
N ALA A 78 7.74 -10.32 -3.42
CA ALA A 78 6.92 -9.43 -2.62
C ALA A 78 5.85 -10.22 -1.89
N GLU A 79 5.68 -9.94 -0.61
CA GLU A 79 4.59 -10.53 0.15
C GLU A 79 3.79 -9.41 0.82
N VAL A 80 2.48 -9.63 0.92
CA VAL A 80 1.56 -8.67 1.48
C VAL A 80 0.84 -9.33 2.64
N LYS A 81 0.85 -8.68 3.78
CA LYS A 81 0.14 -9.13 4.96
C LYS A 81 -1.01 -8.18 5.24
N LEU A 82 -2.21 -8.72 5.32
CA LEU A 82 -3.37 -7.94 5.74
C LEU A 82 -3.43 -7.86 7.26
N THR A 83 -3.70 -6.68 7.77
CA THR A 83 -3.88 -6.48 9.20
C THR A 83 -5.01 -5.48 9.43
N TYR A 84 -5.74 -5.65 10.52
CA TYR A 84 -6.78 -4.72 10.94
C TYR A 84 -6.46 -4.12 12.30
N GLU A 85 -5.19 -4.18 12.69
CA GLU A 85 -4.67 -3.56 13.90
C GLU A 85 -3.54 -2.59 13.54
N PRO A 86 -3.72 -1.29 13.75
CA PRO A 86 -4.95 -0.62 14.17
C PRO A 86 -6.00 -0.61 13.07
N LYS A 87 -7.26 -0.50 13.49
CA LYS A 87 -8.36 -0.41 12.54
C LYS A 87 -8.24 0.89 11.75
N TRP A 88 -8.44 0.80 10.44
CA TRP A 88 -8.39 1.99 9.59
C TRP A 88 -9.51 2.97 9.93
N SER A 89 -9.19 4.25 9.86
CA SER A 89 -10.18 5.32 9.98
C SER A 89 -9.85 6.43 8.97
N PRO A 90 -10.83 7.26 8.61
CA PRO A 90 -10.58 8.36 7.68
C PRO A 90 -9.50 9.34 8.12
N ALA A 91 -9.19 9.41 9.41
CA ALA A 91 -8.11 10.24 9.92
C ALA A 91 -6.75 9.80 9.40
N MET A 92 -6.64 8.58 8.91
CA MET A 92 -5.37 8.05 8.38
C MET A 92 -5.09 8.49 6.94
N MET A 93 -6.09 9.03 6.25
CA MET A 93 -5.88 9.58 4.92
C MET A 93 -4.98 10.80 5.00
N ASN A 94 -4.12 10.95 3.98
CA ASN A 94 -3.35 12.18 3.89
C ASN A 94 -4.22 13.31 3.33
N GLU A 95 -3.66 14.51 3.28
CA GLU A 95 -4.42 15.67 2.86
C GLU A 95 -4.88 15.59 1.41
N VAL A 96 -4.09 14.98 0.54
CA VAL A 96 -4.45 14.85 -0.87
C VAL A 96 -5.72 14.01 -1.04
N ALA A 97 -5.77 12.84 -0.40
CA ALA A 97 -6.94 11.98 -0.48
C ALA A 97 -8.17 12.63 0.12
N ARG A 98 -8.02 13.31 1.27
CA ARG A 98 -9.13 14.02 1.90
C ARG A 98 -9.70 15.08 0.98
N ARG A 99 -8.82 15.87 0.38
CA ARG A 99 -9.24 16.97 -0.50
C ARG A 99 -9.97 16.43 -1.72
N ASN A 100 -9.45 15.36 -2.31
CA ASN A 100 -10.06 14.77 -3.49
C ASN A 100 -11.43 14.19 -3.19
N LEU A 101 -11.59 13.52 -2.05
CA LEU A 101 -12.88 12.95 -1.66
C LEU A 101 -13.89 14.03 -1.29
N ASP A 102 -13.44 15.09 -0.63
CA ASP A 102 -14.31 16.20 -0.25
C ASP A 102 -14.82 16.98 -1.46
N SER A 103 -14.10 16.92 -2.57
CA SER A 103 -14.45 17.66 -3.79
C SER A 103 -15.47 16.95 -4.66
N ARG A 104 -15.87 15.74 -4.31
CA ARG A 104 -16.76 14.92 -5.13
C ARG A 104 -18.22 15.09 -4.80
#